data_933bf9e31e9432cb3c2a8cca7a345ead
#
_entry.id   933bf9e31e9432cb3c2a8cca7a345ead
#
_cell.length_a   1.000
_cell.length_b   1.000
_cell.length_c   1.000
_cell.angle_alpha   90.00
_cell.angle_beta   90.00
_cell.angle_gamma   90.00
#
_symmetry.space_group_name_H-M   'P 1'
#
loop_
_entity.id
_entity.type
_entity.pdbx_description
1 polymer ?
#
loop_
_entity_poly.entity_id
_entity_poly.type
_entity_poly.pdbx_seq_one_letter_code
_entity_poly.pdbx_strand_id
1 'polypeptide(L)'
;MKQWKDHPLVLGLGEVMCYPAVLSKEEQIMKKLELCKGMVIDGHAPGLSGEDLKAYVEAGVMTDHECTSFEEAKEKCLAGMKILVREGSAARNVENIVPGLVKEPEFIAHFMFCTDDKHLDTIENEGHISYNIKKSIQLGMNPISAVKMATYNAAKTYGLNDIGVLEEGKDADIVILDSLESVEVHSVYKQ
;
A
#
# COMPACT_ATOMS: atom_id res chain seq x y z
N MET A 1 18.75 -10.32 9.36
CA MET A 1 17.55 -10.94 8.80
C MET A 1 17.27 -12.32 9.41
N LYS A 2 18.16 -13.33 9.32
CA LYS A 2 17.91 -14.70 9.86
C LYS A 2 17.39 -14.74 11.30
N GLN A 3 17.88 -13.86 12.17
CA GLN A 3 17.47 -13.77 13.57
C GLN A 3 16.03 -13.22 13.77
N TRP A 4 15.53 -12.45 12.81
CA TRP A 4 14.31 -11.68 12.96
C TRP A 4 13.15 -12.20 12.15
N LYS A 5 13.39 -12.98 11.08
CA LYS A 5 12.33 -13.41 10.16
C LYS A 5 11.20 -14.22 10.83
N ASP A 6 11.52 -14.93 11.90
CA ASP A 6 10.55 -15.74 12.65
C ASP A 6 10.01 -15.03 13.90
N HIS A 7 10.34 -13.72 14.06
CA HIS A 7 9.84 -12.94 15.18
C HIS A 7 8.37 -12.54 14.92
N PRO A 8 7.46 -12.72 15.89
CA PRO A 8 6.01 -12.51 15.67
C PRO A 8 5.60 -11.08 15.27
N LEU A 9 6.45 -10.09 15.51
CA LEU A 9 6.22 -8.70 15.11
C LEU A 9 6.83 -8.37 13.74
N VAL A 10 7.45 -9.33 13.04
CA VAL A 10 8.00 -9.11 11.70
C VAL A 10 7.01 -9.63 10.66
N LEU A 11 6.39 -8.72 9.92
CA LEU A 11 5.36 -9.02 8.93
C LEU A 11 5.92 -9.41 7.57
N GLY A 12 7.10 -8.89 7.21
CA GLY A 12 7.62 -9.06 5.86
C GLY A 12 9.04 -8.56 5.69
N LEU A 13 9.51 -8.64 4.47
CA LEU A 13 10.71 -7.98 4.00
C LEU A 13 10.32 -6.57 3.53
N GLY A 14 10.95 -5.56 4.11
CA GLY A 14 10.78 -4.19 3.64
C GLY A 14 11.33 -4.01 2.23
N GLU A 15 11.16 -2.85 1.72
CA GLU A 15 11.34 -2.43 0.35
C GLU A 15 12.57 -3.03 -0.38
N VAL A 16 12.32 -3.71 -1.50
CA VAL A 16 13.34 -4.22 -2.41
C VAL A 16 13.67 -3.13 -3.43
N MET A 17 14.50 -2.16 -3.03
CA MET A 17 14.79 -0.94 -3.80
C MET A 17 15.52 -1.18 -5.14
N CYS A 18 16.27 -2.25 -5.27
CA CYS A 18 17.08 -2.50 -6.45
C CYS A 18 16.47 -3.61 -7.32
N TYR A 19 15.42 -3.30 -8.08
CA TYR A 19 14.85 -4.28 -9.01
C TYR A 19 15.84 -4.77 -10.08
N PRO A 20 16.82 -3.97 -10.59
CA PRO A 20 17.83 -4.50 -11.51
C PRO A 20 18.65 -5.66 -10.93
N ALA A 21 18.94 -5.64 -9.62
CA ALA A 21 19.62 -6.74 -8.95
C ALA A 21 18.75 -8.01 -8.86
N VAL A 22 17.43 -7.85 -8.79
CA VAL A 22 16.49 -8.98 -8.87
C VAL A 22 16.48 -9.56 -10.27
N LEU A 23 16.39 -8.73 -11.31
CA LEU A 23 16.36 -9.15 -12.70
C LEU A 23 17.66 -9.83 -13.13
N SER A 24 18.81 -9.31 -12.68
CA SER A 24 20.13 -9.92 -12.91
C SER A 24 20.43 -11.12 -12.00
N LYS A 25 19.50 -11.47 -11.10
CA LYS A 25 19.62 -12.57 -10.13
C LYS A 25 20.87 -12.48 -9.26
N GLU A 26 21.18 -11.29 -8.78
CA GLU A 26 22.32 -11.11 -7.88
C GLU A 26 22.18 -11.97 -6.61
N GLU A 27 23.24 -12.71 -6.29
CA GLU A 27 23.22 -13.72 -5.23
C GLU A 27 22.74 -13.18 -3.87
N GLN A 28 23.16 -11.97 -3.52
CA GLN A 28 22.79 -11.39 -2.22
C GLN A 28 21.31 -11.04 -2.13
N ILE A 29 20.72 -10.47 -3.19
CA ILE A 29 19.29 -10.14 -3.20
C ILE A 29 18.43 -11.40 -3.27
N MET A 30 18.81 -12.37 -4.11
CA MET A 30 18.08 -13.64 -4.23
C MET A 30 18.09 -14.43 -2.91
N LYS A 31 19.18 -14.41 -2.15
CA LYS A 31 19.23 -15.02 -0.81
C LYS A 31 18.29 -14.33 0.19
N LYS A 32 18.10 -13.01 0.08
CA LYS A 32 17.14 -12.27 0.93
C LYS A 32 15.70 -12.64 0.60
N LEU A 33 15.36 -12.68 -0.69
CA LEU A 33 14.03 -13.05 -1.17
C LEU A 33 13.69 -14.50 -0.74
N GLU A 34 14.58 -15.45 -0.98
CA GLU A 34 14.39 -16.85 -0.57
C GLU A 34 14.24 -16.99 0.95
N LEU A 35 15.01 -16.22 1.74
CA LEU A 35 14.89 -16.23 3.20
C LEU A 35 13.51 -15.76 3.69
N CYS A 36 12.87 -14.84 2.96
CA CYS A 36 11.57 -14.25 3.31
C CYS A 36 10.42 -14.86 2.51
N LYS A 37 10.66 -15.98 1.82
CA LYS A 37 9.61 -16.68 1.07
C LYS A 37 8.44 -17.06 1.98
N GLY A 38 7.23 -16.73 1.51
CA GLY A 38 5.99 -16.92 2.29
C GLY A 38 5.63 -15.77 3.22
N MET A 39 6.47 -14.74 3.30
CA MET A 39 6.16 -13.47 3.94
C MET A 39 5.79 -12.43 2.88
N VAL A 40 5.21 -11.31 3.28
CA VAL A 40 5.06 -10.15 2.38
C VAL A 40 6.45 -9.61 2.02
N ILE A 41 6.69 -9.36 0.76
CA ILE A 41 7.91 -8.72 0.25
C ILE A 41 7.49 -7.45 -0.47
N ASP A 42 7.83 -6.31 0.13
CA ASP A 42 7.53 -5.00 -0.44
C ASP A 42 8.52 -4.66 -1.55
N GLY A 43 8.00 -4.07 -2.62
CA GLY A 43 8.77 -3.70 -3.79
C GLY A 43 8.94 -2.20 -3.98
N HIS A 44 9.84 -1.88 -4.90
CA HIS A 44 10.15 -0.54 -5.38
C HIS A 44 10.54 -0.66 -6.86
N ALA A 45 9.60 -0.43 -7.76
CA ALA A 45 9.75 -0.79 -9.17
C ALA A 45 9.23 0.33 -10.11
N PRO A 46 9.80 1.56 -10.03
CA PRO A 46 9.36 2.66 -10.87
C PRO A 46 9.50 2.33 -12.35
N GLY A 47 8.40 2.45 -13.11
CA GLY A 47 8.38 2.23 -14.56
C GLY A 47 8.59 0.79 -15.02
N LEU A 48 8.67 -0.18 -14.11
CA LEU A 48 8.87 -1.59 -14.47
C LEU A 48 7.61 -2.17 -15.12
N SER A 49 7.75 -2.81 -16.28
CA SER A 49 6.66 -3.33 -17.10
C SER A 49 7.06 -4.59 -17.87
N GLY A 50 6.11 -5.23 -18.54
CA GLY A 50 6.33 -6.35 -19.46
C GLY A 50 6.99 -7.57 -18.81
N GLU A 51 7.96 -8.17 -19.50
CA GLU A 51 8.64 -9.39 -19.04
C GLU A 51 9.51 -9.15 -17.78
N ASP A 52 10.08 -7.95 -17.64
CA ASP A 52 10.86 -7.60 -16.44
C ASP A 52 9.95 -7.51 -15.20
N LEU A 53 8.74 -6.96 -15.35
CA LEU A 53 7.73 -6.95 -14.28
C LEU A 53 7.35 -8.37 -13.88
N LYS A 54 7.12 -9.26 -14.84
CA LYS A 54 6.83 -10.68 -14.55
C LYS A 54 7.96 -11.35 -13.78
N ALA A 55 9.20 -11.15 -14.21
CA ALA A 55 10.36 -11.71 -13.52
C ALA A 55 10.48 -11.20 -12.07
N TYR A 56 10.15 -9.92 -11.84
CA TYR A 56 10.16 -9.31 -10.52
C TYR A 56 9.07 -9.91 -9.60
N VAL A 57 7.87 -10.10 -10.12
CA VAL A 57 6.76 -10.76 -9.41
C VAL A 57 7.07 -12.23 -9.14
N GLU A 58 7.62 -12.97 -10.11
CA GLU A 58 8.04 -14.36 -9.96
C GLU A 58 9.14 -14.54 -8.92
N ALA A 59 9.98 -13.52 -8.69
CA ALA A 59 10.95 -13.50 -7.60
C ALA A 59 10.32 -13.37 -6.21
N GLY A 60 9.00 -13.16 -6.13
CA GLY A 60 8.21 -13.14 -4.91
C GLY A 60 7.90 -11.74 -4.38
N VAL A 61 8.22 -10.67 -5.12
CA VAL A 61 7.86 -9.30 -4.71
C VAL A 61 6.37 -9.08 -4.94
N MET A 62 5.68 -8.58 -3.90
CA MET A 62 4.22 -8.60 -3.85
C MET A 62 3.59 -7.21 -3.97
N THR A 63 4.31 -6.14 -3.66
CA THR A 63 3.76 -4.79 -3.63
C THR A 63 4.59 -3.81 -4.45
N ASP A 64 4.02 -2.67 -4.80
CA ASP A 64 4.74 -1.51 -5.33
C ASP A 64 4.08 -0.20 -4.90
N HIS A 65 4.88 0.84 -4.65
CA HIS A 65 4.41 2.18 -4.27
C HIS A 65 4.92 3.28 -5.22
N GLU A 66 5.62 2.89 -6.29
CA GLU A 66 6.28 3.82 -7.21
C GLU A 66 5.44 4.21 -8.44
N CYS A 67 4.23 3.64 -8.57
CA CYS A 67 3.37 3.96 -9.70
C CYS A 67 3.03 5.45 -9.77
N THR A 68 3.23 6.04 -10.95
CA THR A 68 2.95 7.46 -11.22
C THR A 68 1.68 7.69 -12.04
N SER A 69 1.11 6.63 -12.62
CA SER A 69 -0.14 6.66 -13.39
C SER A 69 -1.03 5.46 -13.05
N PHE A 70 -2.31 5.56 -13.37
CA PHE A 70 -3.23 4.45 -13.20
C PHE A 70 -2.91 3.29 -14.14
N GLU A 71 -2.48 3.56 -15.35
CA GLU A 71 -2.12 2.56 -16.35
C GLU A 71 -0.95 1.69 -15.87
N GLU A 72 0.10 2.30 -15.34
CA GLU A 72 1.23 1.59 -14.71
C GLU A 72 0.76 0.73 -13.52
N ALA A 73 -0.04 1.34 -12.63
CA ALA A 73 -0.58 0.66 -11.46
C ALA A 73 -1.48 -0.52 -11.82
N LYS A 74 -2.30 -0.37 -12.87
CA LYS A 74 -3.17 -1.42 -13.42
C LYS A 74 -2.35 -2.58 -14.01
N GLU A 75 -1.31 -2.32 -14.79
CA GLU A 75 -0.42 -3.35 -15.33
C GLU A 75 0.19 -4.19 -14.21
N LYS A 76 0.76 -3.54 -13.18
CA LYS A 76 1.33 -4.22 -12.02
C LYS A 76 0.28 -5.02 -11.24
N CYS A 77 -0.92 -4.47 -11.08
CA CYS A 77 -2.04 -5.16 -10.45
C CYS A 77 -2.44 -6.42 -11.22
N LEU A 78 -2.53 -6.35 -12.56
CA LEU A 78 -2.82 -7.50 -13.43
C LEU A 78 -1.70 -8.55 -13.40
N ALA A 79 -0.46 -8.14 -13.16
CA ALA A 79 0.66 -9.05 -12.92
C ALA A 79 0.63 -9.71 -11.52
N GLY A 80 -0.31 -9.33 -10.65
CA GLY A 80 -0.52 -9.93 -9.33
C GLY A 80 -0.03 -9.10 -8.14
N MET A 81 0.51 -7.91 -8.37
CA MET A 81 0.98 -7.03 -7.31
C MET A 81 -0.17 -6.31 -6.58
N LYS A 82 0.09 -5.88 -5.36
CA LYS A 82 -0.72 -4.92 -4.61
C LYS A 82 -0.09 -3.54 -4.71
N ILE A 83 -0.90 -2.52 -4.88
CA ILE A 83 -0.43 -1.15 -5.13
C ILE A 83 -0.70 -0.26 -3.93
N LEU A 84 0.37 0.37 -3.44
CA LEU A 84 0.28 1.41 -2.43
C LEU A 84 0.29 2.77 -3.14
N VAL A 85 -0.86 3.45 -3.13
CA VAL A 85 -0.98 4.79 -3.71
C VAL A 85 -0.37 5.79 -2.73
N ARG A 86 0.76 6.33 -3.12
CA ARG A 86 1.58 7.20 -2.28
C ARG A 86 1.13 8.66 -2.37
N GLU A 87 1.13 9.33 -1.21
CA GLU A 87 0.88 10.77 -1.11
C GLU A 87 1.82 11.36 -0.05
N GLY A 88 3.06 11.49 -0.42
CA GLY A 88 4.14 12.04 0.41
C GLY A 88 4.24 13.57 0.34
N SER A 89 5.40 14.09 0.70
CA SER A 89 5.72 15.51 0.52
C SER A 89 6.24 15.81 -0.87
N ALA A 90 7.12 14.99 -1.41
CA ALA A 90 7.67 15.11 -2.76
C ALA A 90 6.87 14.30 -3.79
N ALA A 91 6.62 13.03 -3.52
CA ALA A 91 5.91 12.14 -4.44
C ALA A 91 4.43 12.07 -4.11
N ARG A 92 3.58 12.61 -5.00
CA ARG A 92 2.13 12.74 -4.83
C ARG A 92 1.40 12.11 -6.01
N ASN A 93 0.86 10.91 -5.81
CA ASN A 93 0.32 10.10 -6.90
C ASN A 93 -1.21 9.86 -6.81
N VAL A 94 -1.86 10.33 -5.74
CA VAL A 94 -3.32 10.18 -5.56
C VAL A 94 -4.09 10.79 -6.74
N GLU A 95 -3.71 12.01 -7.18
CA GLU A 95 -4.39 12.69 -8.30
C GLU A 95 -4.24 11.96 -9.64
N ASN A 96 -3.15 11.23 -9.83
CA ASN A 96 -2.87 10.53 -11.07
C ASN A 96 -3.50 9.14 -11.14
N ILE A 97 -3.73 8.51 -10.00
CA ILE A 97 -4.17 7.10 -9.91
C ILE A 97 -5.67 7.01 -9.60
N VAL A 98 -6.15 7.77 -8.63
CA VAL A 98 -7.54 7.65 -8.13
C VAL A 98 -8.60 7.88 -9.19
N PRO A 99 -8.48 8.84 -10.13
CA PRO A 99 -9.48 8.99 -11.21
C PRO A 99 -9.64 7.75 -12.09
N GLY A 100 -8.58 6.96 -12.27
CA GLY A 100 -8.64 5.67 -12.94
C GLY A 100 -9.41 4.63 -12.10
N LEU A 101 -9.15 4.55 -10.79
CA LEU A 101 -9.87 3.67 -9.87
C LEU A 101 -11.37 4.02 -9.76
N VAL A 102 -11.74 5.28 -9.91
CA VAL A 102 -13.15 5.70 -9.95
C VAL A 102 -13.86 5.15 -11.19
N LYS A 103 -13.16 5.08 -12.31
CA LYS A 103 -13.69 4.54 -13.59
C LYS A 103 -13.69 3.01 -13.62
N GLU A 104 -12.71 2.37 -12.98
CA GLU A 104 -12.53 0.92 -12.95
C GLU A 104 -12.48 0.41 -11.49
N PRO A 105 -13.61 0.46 -10.76
CA PRO A 105 -13.66 0.19 -9.31
C PRO A 105 -13.37 -1.28 -8.94
N GLU A 106 -13.39 -2.20 -9.88
CA GLU A 106 -13.04 -3.61 -9.67
C GLU A 106 -11.58 -3.79 -9.20
N PHE A 107 -10.69 -2.83 -9.48
CA PHE A 107 -9.30 -2.88 -9.04
C PHE A 107 -9.11 -2.42 -7.58
N ILE A 108 -10.05 -1.69 -6.98
CA ILE A 108 -9.90 -1.07 -5.64
C ILE A 108 -9.44 -2.08 -4.57
N ALA A 109 -9.88 -3.33 -4.65
CA ALA A 109 -9.48 -4.38 -3.70
C ALA A 109 -7.97 -4.75 -3.73
N HIS A 110 -7.25 -4.26 -4.73
CA HIS A 110 -5.81 -4.46 -4.88
C HIS A 110 -4.99 -3.23 -4.50
N PHE A 111 -5.67 -2.13 -4.16
CA PHE A 111 -5.04 -0.86 -3.86
C PHE A 111 -5.18 -0.50 -2.38
N MET A 112 -4.16 0.15 -1.85
CA MET A 112 -4.13 0.73 -0.51
C MET A 112 -3.35 2.04 -0.54
N PHE A 113 -3.35 2.79 0.55
CA PHE A 113 -2.60 4.04 0.64
C PHE A 113 -1.30 3.88 1.41
N CYS A 114 -0.30 4.70 1.06
CA CYS A 114 0.86 4.99 1.88
C CYS A 114 1.21 6.48 1.81
N THR A 115 2.14 6.90 2.62
CA THR A 115 2.63 8.29 2.63
C THR A 115 4.06 8.39 2.15
N ASP A 116 4.83 7.31 2.27
CA ASP A 116 6.23 7.26 1.93
C ASP A 116 7.02 8.42 2.59
N ASP A 117 7.56 9.36 1.83
CA ASP A 117 8.41 10.47 2.24
C ASP A 117 7.67 11.66 2.90
N LYS A 118 6.53 11.45 3.57
CA LYS A 118 5.75 12.56 4.13
C LYS A 118 6.43 13.18 5.35
N HIS A 119 6.83 14.44 5.24
CA HIS A 119 7.50 15.21 6.27
C HIS A 119 6.57 15.68 7.38
N LEU A 120 7.12 15.96 8.56
CA LEU A 120 6.33 16.35 9.74
C LEU A 120 5.51 17.63 9.53
N ASP A 121 6.08 18.63 8.89
CA ASP A 121 5.39 19.88 8.55
C ASP A 121 4.22 19.66 7.58
N THR A 122 4.38 18.73 6.64
CA THR A 122 3.30 18.35 5.72
C THR A 122 2.20 17.59 6.47
N ILE A 123 2.58 16.69 7.41
CA ILE A 123 1.60 15.97 8.24
C ILE A 123 0.81 16.95 9.12
N GLU A 124 1.48 17.96 9.71
CA GLU A 124 0.84 18.96 10.55
C GLU A 124 -0.18 19.79 9.77
N ASN A 125 0.15 20.18 8.53
CA ASN A 125 -0.69 21.05 7.72
C ASN A 125 -1.80 20.32 6.95
N GLU A 126 -1.57 19.08 6.50
CA GLU A 126 -2.48 18.35 5.63
C GLU A 126 -3.12 17.12 6.33
N GLY A 127 -2.44 16.55 7.30
CA GLY A 127 -2.75 15.22 7.88
C GLY A 127 -1.92 14.09 7.25
N HIS A 128 -2.06 12.90 7.81
CA HIS A 128 -1.37 11.68 7.36
C HIS A 128 -2.24 10.89 6.34
N ILE A 129 -2.58 9.64 6.60
CA ILE A 129 -3.45 8.82 5.73
C ILE A 129 -4.88 9.41 5.60
N SER A 130 -5.36 10.15 6.59
CA SER A 130 -6.63 10.87 6.51
C SER A 130 -6.68 11.84 5.32
N TYR A 131 -5.55 12.46 4.98
CA TYR A 131 -5.44 13.32 3.81
C TYR A 131 -5.61 12.53 2.50
N ASN A 132 -5.01 11.34 2.38
CA ASN A 132 -5.17 10.48 1.20
C ASN A 132 -6.64 10.08 1.00
N ILE A 133 -7.35 9.74 2.08
CA ILE A 133 -8.78 9.42 2.06
C ILE A 133 -9.58 10.65 1.57
N LYS A 134 -9.41 11.79 2.24
CA LYS A 134 -10.11 13.05 1.91
C LYS A 134 -9.89 13.45 0.45
N LYS A 135 -8.65 13.46 0.00
CA LYS A 135 -8.28 13.80 -1.37
C LYS A 135 -8.91 12.84 -2.39
N SER A 136 -8.94 11.55 -2.10
CA SER A 136 -9.57 10.54 -2.98
C SER A 136 -11.08 10.74 -3.09
N ILE A 137 -11.76 11.09 -1.99
CA ILE A 137 -13.20 11.42 -2.00
C ILE A 137 -13.47 12.67 -2.86
N GLN A 138 -12.64 13.70 -2.73
CA GLN A 138 -12.73 14.92 -3.55
C GLN A 138 -12.54 14.64 -5.05
N LEU A 139 -11.77 13.61 -5.40
CA LEU A 139 -11.59 13.12 -6.78
C LEU A 139 -12.73 12.20 -7.27
N GLY A 140 -13.78 12.02 -6.47
CA GLY A 140 -14.98 11.27 -6.84
C GLY A 140 -14.98 9.80 -6.39
N MET A 141 -14.01 9.36 -5.60
CA MET A 141 -14.03 8.01 -5.05
C MET A 141 -15.14 7.88 -4.01
N ASN A 142 -15.82 6.72 -4.01
CA ASN A 142 -16.78 6.40 -2.95
C ASN A 142 -16.08 6.42 -1.58
N PRO A 143 -16.62 7.13 -0.56
CA PRO A 143 -15.99 7.27 0.75
C PRO A 143 -15.64 5.93 1.43
N ILE A 144 -16.53 4.93 1.33
CA ILE A 144 -16.28 3.60 1.90
C ILE A 144 -15.10 2.91 1.19
N SER A 145 -14.97 3.09 -0.12
CA SER A 145 -13.84 2.55 -0.88
C SER A 145 -12.52 3.20 -0.46
N ALA A 146 -12.51 4.52 -0.28
CA ALA A 146 -11.34 5.25 0.21
C ALA A 146 -10.93 4.80 1.62
N VAL A 147 -11.90 4.64 2.53
CA VAL A 147 -11.63 4.11 3.88
C VAL A 147 -11.10 2.68 3.82
N LYS A 148 -11.65 1.80 2.96
CA LYS A 148 -11.15 0.44 2.79
C LYS A 148 -9.70 0.41 2.32
N MET A 149 -9.29 1.29 1.42
CA MET A 149 -7.89 1.40 0.98
C MET A 149 -6.94 1.80 2.11
N ALA A 150 -7.42 2.55 3.10
CA ALA A 150 -6.64 2.95 4.27
C ALA A 150 -6.66 1.94 5.43
N THR A 151 -7.54 0.94 5.39
CA THR A 151 -7.79 0.01 6.51
C THR A 151 -7.78 -1.44 6.06
N TYR A 152 -8.92 -1.94 5.62
CA TYR A 152 -9.13 -3.35 5.28
C TYR A 152 -8.15 -3.89 4.22
N ASN A 153 -7.92 -3.13 3.14
CA ASN A 153 -7.05 -3.61 2.06
C ASN A 153 -5.60 -3.74 2.52
N ALA A 154 -5.12 -2.78 3.32
CA ALA A 154 -3.79 -2.82 3.93
C ALA A 154 -3.68 -4.01 4.90
N ALA A 155 -4.61 -4.12 5.85
CA ALA A 155 -4.63 -5.23 6.81
C ALA A 155 -4.62 -6.59 6.10
N LYS A 156 -5.49 -6.76 5.10
CA LYS A 156 -5.57 -8.01 4.33
C LYS A 156 -4.28 -8.31 3.55
N THR A 157 -3.63 -7.31 2.97
CA THR A 157 -2.40 -7.49 2.21
C THR A 157 -1.25 -7.95 3.10
N TYR A 158 -1.16 -7.41 4.32
CA TYR A 158 -0.12 -7.78 5.28
C TYR A 158 -0.51 -8.92 6.23
N GLY A 159 -1.66 -9.57 6.01
CA GLY A 159 -2.11 -10.71 6.83
C GLY A 159 -2.51 -10.35 8.27
N LEU A 160 -2.83 -9.09 8.52
CA LEU A 160 -3.27 -8.58 9.82
C LEU A 160 -4.77 -8.85 9.98
N ASN A 161 -5.12 -10.08 10.37
CA ASN A 161 -6.49 -10.56 10.34
C ASN A 161 -7.39 -10.01 11.45
N ASP A 162 -6.82 -9.42 12.51
CA ASP A 162 -7.56 -8.97 13.68
C ASP A 162 -7.90 -7.48 13.66
N ILE A 163 -7.42 -6.73 12.65
CA ILE A 163 -7.64 -5.29 12.48
C ILE A 163 -8.20 -4.95 11.10
N GLY A 164 -8.58 -3.68 10.91
CA GLY A 164 -9.01 -3.14 9.62
C GLY A 164 -10.50 -3.29 9.30
N VAL A 165 -11.27 -3.93 10.18
CA VAL A 165 -12.72 -4.10 10.08
C VAL A 165 -13.39 -3.90 11.42
N LEU A 166 -14.68 -3.55 11.41
CA LEU A 166 -15.54 -3.51 12.60
C LEU A 166 -16.40 -4.78 12.59
N GLU A 167 -15.87 -5.85 13.20
CA GLU A 167 -16.54 -7.14 13.32
C GLU A 167 -16.36 -7.69 14.74
N GLU A 168 -17.30 -8.51 15.20
CA GLU A 168 -17.20 -9.19 16.49
C GLU A 168 -15.97 -10.11 16.51
N GLY A 169 -15.18 -10.01 17.59
CA GLY A 169 -13.95 -10.79 17.76
C GLY A 169 -12.70 -10.18 17.14
N LYS A 170 -12.80 -8.97 16.57
CA LYS A 170 -11.65 -8.18 16.08
C LYS A 170 -11.23 -7.12 17.09
N ASP A 171 -10.01 -6.63 16.95
CA ASP A 171 -9.50 -5.54 17.76
C ASP A 171 -10.32 -4.27 17.56
N ALA A 172 -10.64 -3.59 18.66
CA ALA A 172 -11.47 -2.39 18.64
C ALA A 172 -10.65 -1.12 18.34
N ASP A 173 -9.95 -1.11 17.21
CA ASP A 173 -9.29 0.09 16.67
C ASP A 173 -10.34 0.92 15.91
N ILE A 174 -10.95 1.88 16.59
CA ILE A 174 -12.12 2.63 16.12
C ILE A 174 -11.77 4.11 15.95
N VAL A 175 -12.04 4.65 14.76
CA VAL A 175 -11.93 6.06 14.45
C VAL A 175 -13.33 6.61 14.22
N ILE A 176 -13.71 7.64 14.98
CA ILE A 176 -14.96 8.39 14.78
C ILE A 176 -14.63 9.64 13.99
N LEU A 177 -15.33 9.83 12.89
CA LEU A 177 -15.20 11.01 12.02
C LEU A 177 -16.42 11.91 12.20
N ASP A 178 -16.23 13.23 12.04
CA ASP A 178 -17.32 14.19 12.02
C ASP A 178 -18.24 13.99 10.80
N SER A 179 -17.63 13.71 9.64
CA SER A 179 -18.34 13.23 8.45
C SER A 179 -17.43 12.40 7.56
N LEU A 180 -18.02 11.63 6.65
CA LEU A 180 -17.26 10.87 5.63
C LEU A 180 -16.67 11.80 4.55
N GLU A 181 -17.26 12.98 4.33
CA GLU A 181 -16.81 13.94 3.34
C GLU A 181 -15.59 14.73 3.84
N SER A 182 -15.63 15.18 5.09
CA SER A 182 -14.55 15.99 5.68
C SER A 182 -13.36 15.14 6.11
N VAL A 183 -13.62 13.89 6.52
CA VAL A 183 -12.63 12.97 7.10
C VAL A 183 -11.90 13.58 8.30
N GLU A 184 -12.59 14.50 9.00
CA GLU A 184 -12.07 15.09 10.24
C GLU A 184 -12.26 14.11 11.39
N VAL A 185 -11.16 13.83 12.10
CA VAL A 185 -11.16 12.85 13.18
C VAL A 185 -11.70 13.51 14.46
N HIS A 186 -12.86 13.02 14.91
CA HIS A 186 -13.44 13.44 16.18
C HIS A 186 -12.76 12.77 17.37
N SER A 187 -12.61 11.43 17.31
CA SER A 187 -11.95 10.66 18.37
C SER A 187 -11.40 9.33 17.84
N VAL A 188 -10.42 8.80 18.55
CA VAL A 188 -9.78 7.51 18.26
C VAL A 188 -9.81 6.65 19.52
N TYR A 189 -10.27 5.42 19.38
CA TYR A 189 -10.22 4.39 20.41
C TYR A 189 -9.30 3.28 19.91
N LYS A 190 -8.35 2.89 20.73
CA LYS A 190 -7.41 1.82 20.45
C LYS A 190 -7.33 0.88 21.63
N GLN A 191 -7.40 -0.43 21.35
CA GLN A 191 -7.22 -1.46 22.35
C GLN A 191 -5.74 -1.76 22.61
#